data_34d2ae10b137df4a71aebb9399d78806
#
_entry.id   34d2ae10b137df4a71aebb9399d78806
#
_cell.length_a   1.000
_cell.length_b   1.000
_cell.length_c   1.000
_cell.angle_alpha   90.00
_cell.angle_beta   90.00
_cell.angle_gamma   90.00
#
_symmetry.space_group_name_H-M   'P 1'
#
loop_
_entity.id
_entity.type
_entity.pdbx_description
1 polymer ?
#
loop_
_entity_poly.entity_id
_entity_poly.type
_entity_poly.pdbx_seq_one_letter_code
_entity_poly.pdbx_strand_id
1 'polypeptide(L)'
;MKPTFKPAYHLLLLLCCYLLAIPSYGATKYVSTTGNNSNSGNSWALAWRTLQYAADQVNAGDSVWIADGNYAGFDLRTTGTATNPIVFIAFGNSAVINAPNPVTTDGINIEDANYIEVNGVRVINQPRNGIRLVFADNCIVRNTFCDNNFERGIFTGFTDDILLEYNECLNSIDEHGIYVSNSSDRSIIRYNICHHNNRGGIQINADGSQGGDGISTDPEIYGNVIYENGVAGGGAINLDGVQGAFIYNNLLYENHATGIALFQQDGNEPSINADIVHNTIINASNARWCILAVNGSSGAQVFNNILINQHAWRGSIALDPDAVAGFDSDYNIVVNSLSNEGDGQAMTLTEWQALGYDANSMIADPLNQIFLNPGSDYHLLNDAQAVDEGSAAFAFGINEDIEGTSRPQGSQHDIGAYEAEGSLVVDEEEETPDIYTSGITINAESISWARGLTGTLMLMNVEGKVIARRDISSADEYTLHDLVPGVYLATVHTPRGLQWSKGFIFSGKR
;
A
#
# COMPACT_ATOMS: atom_id res chain seq x y z
N MET A 1 45.71 28.22 -63.09
CA MET A 1 45.05 26.95 -62.80
C MET A 1 44.77 26.86 -61.30
N LYS A 2 43.51 26.91 -60.92
CA LYS A 2 43.06 26.74 -59.51
C LYS A 2 42.60 25.30 -59.39
N PRO A 3 42.98 24.54 -58.35
CA PRO A 3 42.44 23.20 -58.14
C PRO A 3 41.10 23.29 -57.44
N THR A 4 40.10 22.64 -58.01
CA THR A 4 38.75 22.43 -57.43
C THR A 4 38.81 21.29 -56.44
N PHE A 5 38.52 21.61 -55.15
CA PHE A 5 38.28 20.60 -54.09
C PHE A 5 36.86 20.08 -54.20
N LYS A 6 36.70 18.76 -54.25
CA LYS A 6 35.40 18.05 -54.24
C LYS A 6 34.96 17.88 -52.76
N PRO A 7 33.70 18.20 -52.42
CA PRO A 7 33.16 17.93 -51.08
C PRO A 7 32.46 16.56 -51.07
N ALA A 8 33.18 15.48 -50.87
CA ALA A 8 32.57 14.14 -50.83
C ALA A 8 32.84 13.33 -49.56
N TYR A 9 33.60 13.87 -48.59
CA TYR A 9 34.00 13.09 -47.40
C TYR A 9 33.33 13.55 -46.08
N HIS A 10 32.56 14.61 -46.08
CA HIS A 10 31.89 15.10 -44.84
C HIS A 10 30.47 14.53 -44.63
N LEU A 11 29.90 13.88 -45.62
CA LEU A 11 28.55 13.31 -45.49
C LEU A 11 28.55 11.87 -44.96
N LEU A 12 29.71 11.18 -44.99
CA LEU A 12 29.82 9.80 -44.50
C LEU A 12 30.06 9.68 -42.99
N LEU A 13 30.62 10.73 -42.36
CA LEU A 13 30.88 10.74 -40.89
C LEU A 13 29.66 11.13 -40.07
N LEU A 14 28.69 11.87 -40.64
CA LEU A 14 27.44 12.22 -39.95
C LEU A 14 26.37 11.10 -40.00
N LEU A 15 26.51 10.13 -40.90
CA LEU A 15 25.57 9.02 -40.98
C LEU A 15 25.94 7.85 -40.02
N CYS A 16 27.17 7.80 -39.52
CA CYS A 16 27.59 6.78 -38.54
C CYS A 16 27.22 7.09 -37.09
N CYS A 17 26.84 8.35 -36.76
CA CYS A 17 26.43 8.71 -35.39
C CYS A 17 24.92 8.60 -35.13
N TYR A 18 24.11 8.28 -36.16
CA TYR A 18 22.64 8.10 -36.00
C TYR A 18 22.19 6.63 -35.92
N LEU A 19 23.13 5.72 -35.83
CA LEU A 19 22.84 4.29 -35.88
C LEU A 19 23.22 3.55 -34.61
N LEU A 20 22.82 4.02 -33.42
CA LEU A 20 22.85 3.17 -32.22
C LEU A 20 22.03 3.77 -31.06
N ALA A 21 20.77 4.08 -31.29
CA ALA A 21 19.78 4.04 -30.25
C ALA A 21 18.68 3.07 -30.71
N ILE A 22 19.02 1.79 -30.80
CA ILE A 22 18.00 0.75 -30.76
C ILE A 22 17.43 0.85 -29.34
N PRO A 23 16.14 1.17 -29.14
CA PRO A 23 15.56 1.07 -27.83
C PRO A 23 15.80 -0.38 -27.38
N SER A 24 16.60 -0.55 -26.35
CA SER A 24 16.76 -1.83 -25.67
C SER A 24 15.42 -2.10 -25.00
N TYR A 25 14.55 -2.83 -25.64
CA TYR A 25 13.41 -3.42 -24.96
C TYR A 25 13.98 -4.39 -23.93
N GLY A 26 13.63 -4.22 -22.66
CA GLY A 26 14.06 -5.12 -21.60
C GLY A 26 13.67 -6.57 -21.91
N ALA A 27 14.50 -7.49 -21.49
CA ALA A 27 14.28 -8.92 -21.73
C ALA A 27 13.47 -9.53 -20.58
N THR A 28 12.60 -10.48 -20.91
CA THR A 28 12.00 -11.35 -19.88
C THR A 28 12.97 -12.49 -19.57
N LYS A 29 13.27 -12.64 -18.29
CA LYS A 29 14.12 -13.67 -17.70
C LYS A 29 13.31 -14.56 -16.77
N TYR A 30 13.73 -15.80 -16.65
CA TYR A 30 13.01 -16.83 -15.89
C TYR A 30 13.92 -17.46 -14.85
N VAL A 31 13.41 -17.58 -13.62
CA VAL A 31 14.10 -18.25 -12.51
C VAL A 31 13.23 -19.38 -11.97
N SER A 32 13.82 -20.55 -11.77
CA SER A 32 13.16 -21.73 -11.22
C SER A 32 14.12 -22.53 -10.36
N THR A 33 13.66 -23.14 -9.29
CA THR A 33 14.47 -24.02 -8.42
C THR A 33 15.06 -25.23 -9.16
N THR A 34 14.46 -25.62 -10.30
CA THR A 34 14.96 -26.69 -11.19
C THR A 34 15.83 -26.15 -12.33
N GLY A 35 16.06 -24.85 -12.39
CA GLY A 35 16.85 -24.18 -13.41
C GLY A 35 18.36 -24.42 -13.28
N ASN A 36 19.12 -23.77 -14.14
CA ASN A 36 20.60 -23.83 -14.15
C ASN A 36 21.15 -22.45 -14.55
N ASN A 37 22.04 -21.89 -13.76
CA ASN A 37 22.65 -20.58 -14.03
C ASN A 37 23.54 -20.55 -15.31
N SER A 38 23.86 -21.70 -15.88
CA SER A 38 24.50 -21.79 -17.19
C SER A 38 23.53 -21.62 -18.38
N ASN A 39 22.23 -21.60 -18.13
CA ASN A 39 21.21 -21.37 -19.14
C ASN A 39 21.13 -19.88 -19.54
N SER A 40 20.39 -19.59 -20.60
CA SER A 40 20.19 -18.21 -21.09
C SER A 40 19.17 -17.38 -20.27
N GLY A 41 18.36 -18.03 -19.46
CA GLY A 41 17.25 -17.38 -18.73
C GLY A 41 16.05 -16.97 -19.61
N ASN A 42 16.02 -17.26 -20.90
CA ASN A 42 15.04 -16.69 -21.83
C ASN A 42 13.72 -17.48 -21.96
N SER A 43 13.54 -18.53 -21.20
CA SER A 43 12.30 -19.32 -21.12
C SER A 43 12.29 -20.18 -19.87
N TRP A 44 11.14 -20.72 -19.46
CA TRP A 44 11.05 -21.67 -18.35
C TRP A 44 11.95 -22.90 -18.52
N ALA A 45 12.07 -23.44 -19.74
CA ALA A 45 12.95 -24.58 -20.03
C ALA A 45 14.45 -24.24 -19.89
N LEU A 46 14.80 -22.98 -20.04
CA LEU A 46 16.16 -22.45 -19.92
C LEU A 46 16.30 -21.50 -18.74
N ALA A 47 15.47 -21.66 -17.70
CA ALA A 47 15.47 -20.81 -16.53
C ALA A 47 16.80 -20.85 -15.77
N TRP A 48 17.15 -19.75 -15.15
CA TRP A 48 18.20 -19.68 -14.16
C TRP A 48 17.76 -20.34 -12.85
N ARG A 49 18.70 -20.67 -11.99
CA ARG A 49 18.41 -21.37 -10.74
C ARG A 49 18.23 -20.45 -9.54
N THR A 50 19.01 -19.38 -9.46
CA THR A 50 19.08 -18.54 -8.27
C THR A 50 18.68 -17.09 -8.57
N LEU A 51 18.01 -16.46 -7.60
CA LEU A 51 17.63 -15.05 -7.69
C LEU A 51 18.87 -14.15 -7.73
N GLN A 52 19.93 -14.47 -6.96
CA GLN A 52 21.17 -13.68 -7.01
C GLN A 52 21.79 -13.68 -8.41
N TYR A 53 21.84 -14.83 -9.07
CA TYR A 53 22.35 -14.87 -10.46
C TYR A 53 21.52 -13.99 -11.40
N ALA A 54 20.19 -13.99 -11.21
CA ALA A 54 19.35 -13.08 -11.99
C ALA A 54 19.66 -11.61 -11.69
N ALA A 55 19.78 -11.24 -10.40
CA ALA A 55 20.15 -9.89 -9.98
C ALA A 55 21.50 -9.42 -10.55
N ASP A 56 22.48 -10.35 -10.69
CA ASP A 56 23.79 -10.06 -11.28
C ASP A 56 23.76 -9.89 -12.81
N GLN A 57 22.68 -10.33 -13.48
CA GLN A 57 22.60 -10.35 -14.95
C GLN A 57 21.62 -9.32 -15.55
N VAL A 58 20.69 -8.79 -14.75
CA VAL A 58 19.67 -7.86 -15.25
C VAL A 58 20.22 -6.50 -15.62
N ASN A 59 19.55 -5.88 -16.59
CA ASN A 59 19.77 -4.52 -17.05
C ASN A 59 18.46 -3.74 -16.98
N ALA A 60 18.53 -2.42 -17.12
CA ALA A 60 17.35 -1.58 -17.17
C ALA A 60 16.32 -2.08 -18.19
N GLY A 61 15.07 -2.26 -17.73
CA GLY A 61 13.94 -2.77 -18.49
C GLY A 61 13.72 -4.28 -18.42
N ASP A 62 14.64 -5.04 -17.83
CA ASP A 62 14.47 -6.48 -17.70
C ASP A 62 13.39 -6.84 -16.66
N SER A 63 12.63 -7.90 -16.95
CA SER A 63 11.68 -8.50 -16.02
C SER A 63 12.10 -9.93 -15.67
N VAL A 64 12.26 -10.21 -14.38
CA VAL A 64 12.61 -11.53 -13.85
C VAL A 64 11.35 -12.22 -13.32
N TRP A 65 10.93 -13.27 -13.99
CA TRP A 65 9.77 -14.08 -13.61
C TRP A 65 10.23 -15.25 -12.74
N ILE A 66 9.70 -15.34 -11.53
CA ILE A 66 10.12 -16.28 -10.50
C ILE A 66 9.06 -17.37 -10.36
N ALA A 67 9.40 -18.61 -10.66
CA ALA A 67 8.52 -19.76 -10.47
C ALA A 67 8.27 -20.03 -8.97
N ASP A 68 7.19 -20.74 -8.65
CA ASP A 68 6.98 -21.26 -7.30
C ASP A 68 8.17 -22.11 -6.83
N GLY A 69 8.50 -21.98 -5.54
CA GLY A 69 9.60 -22.70 -4.92
C GLY A 69 10.26 -21.92 -3.80
N ASN A 70 11.24 -22.54 -3.15
CA ASN A 70 12.02 -21.93 -2.06
C ASN A 70 13.36 -21.43 -2.59
N TYR A 71 13.67 -20.19 -2.28
CA TYR A 71 14.87 -19.52 -2.74
C TYR A 71 15.65 -18.88 -1.58
N ALA A 72 16.96 -18.74 -1.77
CA ALA A 72 17.70 -17.69 -1.08
C ALA A 72 17.41 -16.34 -1.75
N GLY A 73 17.50 -15.27 -0.98
CA GLY A 73 17.30 -13.92 -1.45
C GLY A 73 18.37 -13.43 -2.41
N PHE A 74 18.30 -12.13 -2.71
CA PHE A 74 19.26 -11.48 -3.63
C PHE A 74 19.62 -10.07 -3.17
N ASP A 75 20.80 -9.64 -3.55
CA ASP A 75 21.30 -8.27 -3.47
C ASP A 75 21.33 -7.68 -4.88
N LEU A 76 20.67 -6.53 -5.07
CA LEU A 76 20.56 -5.85 -6.36
C LEU A 76 21.18 -4.46 -6.29
N ARG A 77 22.13 -4.18 -7.21
CA ARG A 77 22.84 -2.90 -7.35
C ARG A 77 22.67 -2.27 -8.72
N THR A 78 21.91 -2.91 -9.60
CA THR A 78 21.67 -2.41 -10.96
C THR A 78 20.43 -1.52 -10.95
N THR A 79 20.60 -0.31 -11.47
CA THR A 79 19.52 0.70 -11.58
C THR A 79 18.70 0.51 -12.86
N GLY A 80 17.37 0.59 -12.74
CA GLY A 80 16.45 0.79 -13.86
C GLY A 80 16.38 2.25 -14.32
N THR A 81 15.37 2.60 -15.08
CA THR A 81 15.04 3.99 -15.43
C THR A 81 13.53 4.18 -15.39
N ALA A 82 13.05 5.42 -15.35
CA ALA A 82 11.61 5.73 -15.32
C ALA A 82 10.82 5.06 -16.47
N THR A 83 11.45 4.91 -17.66
CA THR A 83 10.82 4.26 -18.82
C THR A 83 11.15 2.78 -18.94
N ASN A 84 12.14 2.30 -18.22
CA ASN A 84 12.64 0.93 -18.27
C ASN A 84 13.02 0.45 -16.86
N PRO A 85 12.05 0.26 -15.95
CA PRO A 85 12.32 -0.27 -14.61
C PRO A 85 12.80 -1.72 -14.69
N ILE A 86 13.48 -2.19 -13.66
CA ILE A 86 13.80 -3.60 -13.46
C ILE A 86 12.72 -4.21 -12.57
N VAL A 87 12.14 -5.33 -13.00
CA VAL A 87 11.00 -5.96 -12.30
C VAL A 87 11.35 -7.36 -11.86
N PHE A 88 11.19 -7.67 -10.57
CA PHE A 88 11.20 -9.04 -10.04
C PHE A 88 9.77 -9.42 -9.69
N ILE A 89 9.20 -10.41 -10.39
CA ILE A 89 7.80 -10.77 -10.26
C ILE A 89 7.60 -12.27 -10.04
N ALA A 90 6.84 -12.64 -9.02
CA ALA A 90 6.41 -14.02 -8.81
C ALA A 90 5.43 -14.47 -9.89
N PHE A 91 5.67 -15.66 -10.44
CA PHE A 91 4.79 -16.32 -11.41
C PHE A 91 3.91 -17.38 -10.71
N GLY A 92 3.15 -17.01 -9.76
CA GLY A 92 2.34 -17.90 -8.93
C GLY A 92 2.21 -17.32 -7.53
N ASN A 93 1.79 -18.13 -6.58
CA ASN A 93 1.53 -17.67 -5.23
C ASN A 93 2.52 -18.20 -4.19
N SER A 94 3.57 -18.92 -4.63
CA SER A 94 4.47 -19.67 -3.76
C SER A 94 5.94 -19.50 -4.13
N ALA A 95 6.32 -18.35 -4.68
CA ALA A 95 7.72 -17.94 -4.80
C ALA A 95 8.19 -17.44 -3.42
N VAL A 96 8.85 -18.30 -2.64
CA VAL A 96 9.19 -18.05 -1.23
C VAL A 96 10.68 -17.83 -1.07
N ILE A 97 11.06 -16.68 -0.53
CA ILE A 97 12.41 -16.36 -0.11
C ILE A 97 12.49 -16.65 1.40
N ASN A 98 13.15 -17.75 1.78
CA ASN A 98 13.26 -18.24 3.15
C ASN A 98 14.71 -18.41 3.64
N ALA A 99 15.65 -17.84 2.93
CA ALA A 99 17.04 -17.70 3.34
C ALA A 99 17.56 -16.33 2.89
N PRO A 100 18.50 -15.73 3.66
CA PRO A 100 19.01 -14.39 3.35
C PRO A 100 19.75 -14.34 2.01
N ASN A 101 19.94 -13.13 1.49
CA ASN A 101 20.79 -12.88 0.35
C ASN A 101 22.29 -13.09 0.72
N PRO A 102 23.21 -13.21 -0.25
CA PRO A 102 24.59 -13.55 0.03
C PRO A 102 25.44 -12.39 0.61
N VAL A 103 24.90 -11.15 0.65
CA VAL A 103 25.65 -9.95 1.00
C VAL A 103 25.24 -9.42 2.38
N THR A 104 23.92 -9.39 2.65
CA THR A 104 23.36 -8.92 3.91
C THR A 104 22.53 -10.02 4.60
N THR A 105 22.05 -9.76 5.81
CA THR A 105 21.16 -10.68 6.54
C THR A 105 19.68 -10.48 6.20
N ASP A 106 19.35 -9.72 5.15
CA ASP A 106 18.00 -9.50 4.67
C ASP A 106 17.59 -10.55 3.62
N GLY A 107 16.32 -10.74 3.40
CA GLY A 107 15.83 -11.55 2.29
C GLY A 107 16.17 -10.90 0.95
N ILE A 108 15.60 -9.77 0.66
CA ILE A 108 15.93 -8.94 -0.51
C ILE A 108 16.66 -7.69 -0.04
N ASN A 109 17.78 -7.37 -0.68
CA ASN A 109 18.48 -6.10 -0.51
C ASN A 109 18.58 -5.37 -1.86
N ILE A 110 18.02 -4.17 -1.92
CA ILE A 110 18.14 -3.24 -3.04
C ILE A 110 18.87 -2.02 -2.49
N GLU A 111 20.07 -1.74 -3.00
CA GLU A 111 20.87 -0.63 -2.45
C GLU A 111 21.66 0.04 -3.58
N ASP A 112 21.68 1.38 -3.56
CA ASP A 112 22.24 2.22 -4.62
C ASP A 112 21.61 1.92 -6.01
N ALA A 113 20.28 1.58 -6.03
CA ALA A 113 19.60 1.12 -7.25
C ALA A 113 18.16 1.65 -7.31
N ASN A 114 17.87 2.50 -8.29
CA ASN A 114 16.59 3.18 -8.49
C ASN A 114 15.73 2.48 -9.54
N TYR A 115 14.40 2.77 -9.54
CA TYR A 115 13.43 2.25 -10.51
C TYR A 115 13.37 0.73 -10.52
N ILE A 116 13.21 0.14 -9.36
CA ILE A 116 13.07 -1.31 -9.16
C ILE A 116 11.65 -1.62 -8.70
N GLU A 117 11.06 -2.67 -9.23
CA GLU A 117 9.79 -3.23 -8.73
C GLU A 117 10.00 -4.65 -8.20
N VAL A 118 9.50 -4.89 -6.98
CA VAL A 118 9.38 -6.24 -6.38
C VAL A 118 7.90 -6.56 -6.24
N ASN A 119 7.44 -7.66 -6.82
CA ASN A 119 6.03 -7.97 -6.94
C ASN A 119 5.71 -9.45 -6.67
N GLY A 120 4.81 -9.72 -5.74
CA GLY A 120 4.19 -11.02 -5.52
C GLY A 120 5.02 -12.05 -4.78
N VAL A 121 6.22 -11.74 -4.31
CA VAL A 121 7.07 -12.69 -3.58
C VAL A 121 6.69 -12.79 -2.11
N ARG A 122 6.94 -13.96 -1.51
CA ARG A 122 6.83 -14.19 -0.07
C ARG A 122 8.22 -14.19 0.55
N VAL A 123 8.47 -13.35 1.56
CA VAL A 123 9.78 -13.23 2.21
C VAL A 123 9.61 -13.53 3.70
N ILE A 124 10.12 -14.69 4.14
CA ILE A 124 9.82 -15.21 5.46
C ILE A 124 11.07 -15.62 6.24
N ASN A 125 10.99 -15.55 7.58
CA ASN A 125 12.01 -16.05 8.51
C ASN A 125 13.42 -15.48 8.27
N GLN A 126 13.51 -14.21 7.88
CA GLN A 126 14.82 -13.60 7.66
C GLN A 126 15.48 -13.18 8.97
N PRO A 127 16.81 -13.28 9.08
CA PRO A 127 17.52 -12.89 10.31
C PRO A 127 17.51 -11.39 10.61
N ARG A 128 17.06 -10.55 9.65
CA ARG A 128 16.88 -9.11 9.82
C ARG A 128 15.60 -8.67 9.13
N ASN A 129 15.67 -7.97 7.99
CA ASN A 129 14.48 -7.51 7.29
C ASN A 129 14.04 -8.52 6.21
N GLY A 130 12.75 -8.57 5.93
CA GLY A 130 12.25 -9.28 4.75
C GLY A 130 12.78 -8.64 3.47
N ILE A 131 12.40 -7.39 3.22
CA ILE A 131 12.82 -6.59 2.07
C ILE A 131 13.46 -5.30 2.58
N ARG A 132 14.64 -4.97 2.08
CA ARG A 132 15.40 -3.77 2.41
C ARG A 132 15.73 -2.97 1.16
N LEU A 133 15.39 -1.66 1.16
CA LEU A 133 15.74 -0.70 0.13
C LEU A 133 16.51 0.47 0.77
N VAL A 134 17.69 0.80 0.27
CA VAL A 134 18.49 1.92 0.81
C VAL A 134 19.19 2.65 -0.34
N PHE A 135 19.09 3.98 -0.36
CA PHE A 135 19.53 4.81 -1.49
C PHE A 135 18.90 4.31 -2.81
N ALA A 136 17.56 4.08 -2.77
CA ALA A 136 16.84 3.39 -3.83
C ALA A 136 15.53 4.14 -4.12
N ASP A 137 15.62 5.18 -4.95
CA ASP A 137 14.49 6.06 -5.26
C ASP A 137 13.58 5.47 -6.34
N ASN A 138 12.32 5.93 -6.36
CA ASN A 138 11.34 5.55 -7.37
C ASN A 138 11.13 4.03 -7.46
N CYS A 139 11.22 3.34 -6.34
CA CYS A 139 11.04 1.90 -6.26
C CYS A 139 9.63 1.53 -5.82
N ILE A 140 9.19 0.35 -6.22
CA ILE A 140 7.86 -0.19 -5.93
C ILE A 140 8.00 -1.55 -5.26
N VAL A 141 7.36 -1.72 -4.10
CA VAL A 141 7.17 -3.04 -3.47
C VAL A 141 5.67 -3.28 -3.35
N ARG A 142 5.19 -4.30 -4.05
CA ARG A 142 3.75 -4.59 -4.05
C ARG A 142 3.42 -6.08 -4.01
N ASN A 143 2.21 -6.38 -3.51
CA ASN A 143 1.65 -7.73 -3.46
C ASN A 143 2.59 -8.72 -2.74
N THR A 144 3.47 -8.26 -1.86
CA THR A 144 4.42 -9.12 -1.14
C THR A 144 3.84 -9.59 0.19
N PHE A 145 4.34 -10.72 0.66
CA PHE A 145 3.98 -11.27 1.95
C PHE A 145 5.25 -11.43 2.80
N CYS A 146 5.39 -10.62 3.84
CA CYS A 146 6.55 -10.58 4.72
C CYS A 146 6.17 -11.09 6.10
N ASP A 147 6.61 -12.30 6.47
CA ASP A 147 6.18 -12.98 7.70
C ASP A 147 7.37 -13.46 8.55
N ASN A 148 7.26 -13.24 9.86
CA ASN A 148 8.21 -13.76 10.86
C ASN A 148 9.67 -13.39 10.57
N ASN A 149 9.90 -12.19 10.03
CA ASN A 149 11.23 -11.62 9.88
C ASN A 149 11.69 -11.02 11.22
N PHE A 150 13.00 -11.04 11.52
CA PHE A 150 13.44 -10.70 12.87
C PHE A 150 13.19 -9.23 13.20
N GLU A 151 13.61 -8.29 12.34
CA GLU A 151 13.37 -6.86 12.59
C GLU A 151 12.07 -6.40 11.92
N ARG A 152 12.01 -6.34 10.58
CA ARG A 152 10.90 -5.70 9.86
C ARG A 152 10.44 -6.52 8.65
N GLY A 153 9.19 -6.37 8.28
CA GLY A 153 8.70 -6.89 7.01
C GLY A 153 9.36 -6.18 5.83
N ILE A 154 9.18 -4.87 5.73
CA ILE A 154 9.79 -4.00 4.73
C ILE A 154 10.52 -2.85 5.43
N PHE A 155 11.76 -2.60 5.06
CA PHE A 155 12.58 -1.49 5.52
C PHE A 155 13.06 -0.64 4.33
N THR A 156 12.96 0.69 4.44
CA THR A 156 13.56 1.62 3.50
C THR A 156 14.36 2.68 4.24
N GLY A 157 15.36 3.25 3.58
CA GLY A 157 16.15 4.34 4.15
C GLY A 157 16.82 5.19 3.08
N PHE A 158 16.74 6.50 3.20
CA PHE A 158 17.22 7.46 2.20
C PHE A 158 16.60 7.14 0.82
N THR A 159 15.26 7.00 0.77
CA THR A 159 14.52 6.63 -0.43
C THR A 159 13.43 7.66 -0.71
N ASP A 160 13.50 8.31 -1.87
CA ASP A 160 12.47 9.23 -2.32
C ASP A 160 11.50 8.56 -3.30
N ASP A 161 10.24 9.06 -3.31
CA ASP A 161 9.22 8.64 -4.28
C ASP A 161 8.97 7.11 -4.30
N ILE A 162 9.00 6.46 -3.14
CA ILE A 162 8.77 5.02 -3.01
C ILE A 162 7.27 4.70 -2.92
N LEU A 163 6.86 3.61 -3.55
CA LEU A 163 5.50 3.08 -3.45
C LEU A 163 5.49 1.70 -2.77
N LEU A 164 4.82 1.62 -1.62
CA LEU A 164 4.58 0.38 -0.88
C LEU A 164 3.08 0.10 -0.86
N GLU A 165 2.61 -0.88 -1.66
CA GLU A 165 1.18 -1.11 -1.80
C GLU A 165 0.80 -2.59 -1.83
N TYR A 166 -0.36 -2.93 -1.27
CA TYR A 166 -0.92 -4.29 -1.27
C TYR A 166 0.04 -5.33 -0.66
N ASN A 167 0.88 -4.93 0.30
CA ASN A 167 1.77 -5.83 1.01
C ASN A 167 1.12 -6.29 2.30
N GLU A 168 1.38 -7.54 2.70
CA GLU A 168 1.02 -8.05 4.02
C GLU A 168 2.29 -8.26 4.84
N CYS A 169 2.43 -7.51 5.95
CA CYS A 169 3.61 -7.52 6.82
C CYS A 169 3.22 -7.91 8.24
N LEU A 170 3.66 -9.07 8.68
CA LEU A 170 3.19 -9.62 9.95
C LEU A 170 4.29 -10.35 10.74
N ASN A 171 4.01 -10.50 12.04
CA ASN A 171 4.84 -11.28 12.98
C ASN A 171 6.32 -10.88 13.00
N SER A 172 6.65 -9.60 12.76
CA SER A 172 8.01 -9.09 12.97
C SER A 172 8.37 -9.28 14.45
N ILE A 173 9.50 -9.98 14.69
CA ILE A 173 9.81 -10.50 16.04
C ILE A 173 10.23 -9.37 16.99
N ASP A 174 10.97 -8.38 16.49
CA ASP A 174 11.51 -7.28 17.30
C ASP A 174 10.88 -5.91 16.98
N GLU A 175 10.54 -5.64 15.71
CA GLU A 175 10.15 -4.29 15.30
C GLU A 175 8.83 -4.23 14.49
N HIS A 176 8.82 -3.49 13.38
CA HIS A 176 7.64 -3.01 12.68
C HIS A 176 7.26 -3.85 11.46
N GLY A 177 6.03 -3.72 10.99
CA GLY A 177 5.61 -4.27 9.69
C GLY A 177 6.33 -3.56 8.54
N ILE A 178 6.15 -2.26 8.42
CA ILE A 178 6.79 -1.37 7.43
C ILE A 178 7.56 -0.28 8.17
N TYR A 179 8.78 0.00 7.75
CA TYR A 179 9.61 1.06 8.31
C TYR A 179 10.29 1.87 7.23
N VAL A 180 9.85 3.12 7.03
CA VAL A 180 10.47 4.11 6.17
C VAL A 180 11.38 4.99 7.02
N SER A 181 12.65 5.10 6.67
CA SER A 181 13.66 5.68 7.55
C SER A 181 14.53 6.69 6.84
N ASN A 182 15.15 7.56 7.65
CA ASN A 182 16.30 8.39 7.29
C ASN A 182 16.05 9.33 6.09
N SER A 183 15.43 10.49 6.31
CA SER A 183 15.29 11.54 5.30
C SER A 183 14.71 11.01 3.97
N SER A 184 13.60 10.28 4.04
CA SER A 184 12.90 9.72 2.89
C SER A 184 11.67 10.55 2.59
N ASP A 185 11.56 11.09 1.37
CA ASP A 185 10.49 12.02 0.98
C ASP A 185 9.46 11.39 0.04
N ARG A 186 8.22 11.90 0.10
CA ARG A 186 7.11 11.59 -0.81
C ARG A 186 6.80 10.09 -0.92
N SER A 187 6.97 9.38 0.20
CA SER A 187 6.62 7.96 0.28
C SER A 187 5.12 7.76 0.20
N ILE A 188 4.66 6.82 -0.63
CA ILE A 188 3.25 6.41 -0.70
C ILE A 188 3.12 5.02 -0.10
N ILE A 189 2.36 4.91 0.99
CA ILE A 189 2.14 3.65 1.72
C ILE A 189 0.63 3.39 1.76
N ARG A 190 0.15 2.49 0.89
CA ARG A 190 -1.29 2.32 0.71
C ARG A 190 -1.73 0.86 0.54
N TYR A 191 -2.94 0.58 0.99
CA TYR A 191 -3.60 -0.73 0.84
C TYR A 191 -2.76 -1.88 1.38
N ASN A 192 -1.90 -1.62 2.38
CA ASN A 192 -1.14 -2.66 3.05
C ASN A 192 -1.91 -3.21 4.25
N ILE A 193 -1.61 -4.46 4.61
CA ILE A 193 -2.09 -5.10 5.82
C ILE A 193 -0.88 -5.30 6.74
N CYS A 194 -0.87 -4.64 7.92
CA CYS A 194 0.21 -4.77 8.90
C CYS A 194 -0.36 -5.27 10.22
N HIS A 195 0.04 -6.46 10.67
CA HIS A 195 -0.54 -7.02 11.89
C HIS A 195 0.39 -7.93 12.68
N HIS A 196 0.11 -8.05 13.99
CA HIS A 196 0.85 -8.91 14.91
C HIS A 196 2.36 -8.62 14.95
N ASN A 197 2.78 -7.42 14.55
CA ASN A 197 4.17 -7.02 14.67
C ASN A 197 4.46 -6.59 16.13
N ASN A 198 5.64 -6.92 16.65
CA ASN A 198 5.99 -6.66 18.04
C ASN A 198 5.94 -5.17 18.38
N ARG A 199 6.34 -4.30 17.43
CA ARG A 199 6.15 -2.84 17.50
C ARG A 199 5.06 -2.40 16.54
N GLY A 200 5.13 -1.16 16.02
CA GLY A 200 4.07 -0.59 15.19
C GLY A 200 3.85 -1.27 13.84
N GLY A 201 2.71 -0.97 13.23
CA GLY A 201 2.40 -1.40 11.87
C GLY A 201 3.26 -0.66 10.84
N ILE A 202 3.20 0.67 10.83
CA ILE A 202 3.95 1.57 9.95
C ILE A 202 4.74 2.56 10.80
N GLN A 203 6.04 2.65 10.56
CA GLN A 203 6.94 3.65 11.15
C GLN A 203 7.54 4.50 10.05
N ILE A 204 7.50 5.83 10.19
CA ILE A 204 8.38 6.76 9.47
C ILE A 204 9.26 7.45 10.50
N ASN A 205 10.59 7.35 10.34
CA ASN A 205 11.54 7.92 11.27
C ASN A 205 12.69 8.61 10.52
N ALA A 206 12.73 9.92 10.59
CA ALA A 206 13.73 10.77 9.96
C ALA A 206 14.98 10.92 10.85
N ASP A 207 15.70 9.82 11.13
CA ASP A 207 16.85 9.81 12.04
C ASP A 207 18.01 10.65 11.51
N GLY A 208 18.15 11.88 12.02
CA GLY A 208 19.22 12.81 11.66
C GLY A 208 20.63 12.33 12.02
N SER A 209 20.77 11.35 12.92
CA SER A 209 22.08 10.78 13.30
C SER A 209 22.69 9.92 12.19
N GLN A 210 21.88 9.46 11.26
CA GLN A 210 22.30 8.60 10.14
C GLN A 210 22.75 9.41 8.91
N GLY A 211 22.57 10.72 8.91
CA GLY A 211 22.83 11.61 7.77
C GLY A 211 21.56 12.09 7.08
N GLY A 212 21.70 12.79 5.96
CA GLY A 212 20.61 13.52 5.34
C GLY A 212 20.26 14.80 6.12
N ASP A 213 19.06 15.34 5.92
CA ASP A 213 18.58 16.51 6.68
C ASP A 213 17.83 16.12 7.98
N GLY A 214 17.53 14.83 8.18
CA GLY A 214 16.83 14.32 9.34
C GLY A 214 15.34 14.72 9.36
N ILE A 215 14.74 14.89 8.19
CA ILE A 215 13.32 15.20 7.97
C ILE A 215 12.80 14.27 6.89
N SER A 216 11.56 13.79 7.03
CA SER A 216 10.82 13.11 5.95
C SER A 216 9.61 13.96 5.59
N THR A 217 9.44 14.27 4.30
CA THR A 217 8.41 15.20 3.84
C THR A 217 7.34 14.54 2.99
N ASP A 218 6.11 15.05 3.11
CA ASP A 218 4.96 14.76 2.28
C ASP A 218 4.66 13.26 2.04
N PRO A 219 4.71 12.38 3.07
CA PRO A 219 4.27 11.01 2.89
C PRO A 219 2.74 10.93 2.81
N GLU A 220 2.23 10.04 1.95
CA GLU A 220 0.82 9.66 1.88
C GLU A 220 0.63 8.26 2.46
N ILE A 221 -0.23 8.12 3.49
CA ILE A 221 -0.51 6.86 4.18
C ILE A 221 -2.02 6.63 4.15
N TYR A 222 -2.50 5.75 3.28
CA TYR A 222 -3.94 5.58 3.12
C TYR A 222 -4.39 4.17 2.70
N GLY A 223 -5.64 3.87 3.02
CA GLY A 223 -6.25 2.59 2.65
C GLY A 223 -5.60 1.39 3.35
N ASN A 224 -4.80 1.59 4.40
CA ASN A 224 -4.14 0.49 5.09
C ASN A 224 -5.03 -0.09 6.19
N VAL A 225 -4.90 -1.41 6.41
CA VAL A 225 -5.52 -2.13 7.51
C VAL A 225 -4.43 -2.54 8.50
N ILE A 226 -4.46 -1.99 9.72
CA ILE A 226 -3.38 -2.13 10.70
C ILE A 226 -3.97 -2.60 12.03
N TYR A 227 -3.63 -3.82 12.48
CA TYR A 227 -4.26 -4.36 13.68
C TYR A 227 -3.34 -5.27 14.51
N GLU A 228 -3.63 -5.34 15.80
CA GLU A 228 -2.92 -6.18 16.76
C GLU A 228 -1.38 -6.01 16.74
N ASN A 229 -0.90 -4.77 16.51
CA ASN A 229 0.52 -4.43 16.60
C ASN A 229 0.83 -3.73 17.93
N GLY A 230 2.10 -3.57 18.26
CA GLY A 230 2.57 -2.67 19.29
C GLY A 230 2.60 -3.24 20.70
N VAL A 231 2.68 -4.56 20.87
CA VAL A 231 2.82 -5.19 22.21
C VAL A 231 4.07 -4.69 22.94
N ALA A 232 5.16 -4.45 22.23
CA ALA A 232 6.40 -3.86 22.78
C ALA A 232 6.44 -2.31 22.66
N GLY A 233 5.33 -1.68 22.24
CA GLY A 233 5.22 -0.24 22.01
C GLY A 233 5.31 0.12 20.51
N GLY A 234 5.30 1.43 20.22
CA GLY A 234 5.16 1.98 18.85
C GLY A 234 3.69 2.14 18.47
N GLY A 235 3.35 3.14 17.69
CA GLY A 235 1.97 3.35 17.21
C GLY A 235 1.59 2.41 16.07
N ALA A 236 0.29 2.29 15.78
CA ALA A 236 -0.14 1.66 14.54
C ALA A 236 0.49 2.39 13.34
N ILE A 237 0.43 3.73 13.36
CA ILE A 237 1.20 4.63 12.49
C ILE A 237 2.02 5.57 13.38
N ASN A 238 3.33 5.58 13.22
CA ASN A 238 4.27 6.29 14.08
C ASN A 238 5.15 7.21 13.23
N LEU A 239 5.14 8.52 13.50
CA LEU A 239 5.81 9.54 12.69
C LEU A 239 6.78 10.35 13.56
N ASP A 240 8.08 10.22 13.29
CA ASP A 240 9.17 10.94 13.95
C ASP A 240 9.92 11.82 12.95
N GLY A 241 9.85 13.13 13.12
CA GLY A 241 10.49 14.08 12.21
C GLY A 241 9.81 14.17 10.83
N VAL A 242 8.50 14.00 10.77
CA VAL A 242 7.72 13.95 9.51
C VAL A 242 6.94 15.24 9.31
N GLN A 243 7.03 15.83 8.13
CA GLN A 243 6.35 17.09 7.79
C GLN A 243 5.37 16.88 6.63
N GLY A 244 4.16 17.44 6.74
CA GLY A 244 3.16 17.40 5.68
C GLY A 244 2.56 16.02 5.41
N ALA A 245 2.50 15.13 6.40
CA ALA A 245 1.91 13.79 6.22
C ALA A 245 0.42 13.87 5.89
N PHE A 246 -0.04 13.13 4.89
CA PHE A 246 -1.45 12.97 4.58
C PHE A 246 -1.90 11.55 4.91
N ILE A 247 -2.74 11.39 5.95
CA ILE A 247 -3.12 10.10 6.55
C ILE A 247 -4.64 9.96 6.46
N TYR A 248 -5.13 9.10 5.57
CA TYR A 248 -6.57 9.03 5.33
C TYR A 248 -7.07 7.63 4.97
N ASN A 249 -8.35 7.41 5.22
CA ASN A 249 -9.02 6.14 4.91
C ASN A 249 -8.28 4.91 5.45
N ASN A 250 -7.62 4.98 6.62
CA ASN A 250 -7.00 3.80 7.23
C ASN A 250 -7.94 3.20 8.27
N LEU A 251 -7.94 1.87 8.37
CA LEU A 251 -8.59 1.11 9.43
C LEU A 251 -7.54 0.60 10.42
N LEU A 252 -7.52 1.17 11.63
CA LEU A 252 -6.59 0.80 12.70
C LEU A 252 -7.40 0.21 13.86
N TYR A 253 -7.22 -1.07 14.19
CA TYR A 253 -7.99 -1.66 15.29
C TYR A 253 -7.15 -2.62 16.15
N GLU A 254 -7.53 -2.73 17.42
CA GLU A 254 -6.89 -3.60 18.41
C GLU A 254 -5.35 -3.46 18.50
N ASN A 255 -4.79 -2.29 18.12
CA ASN A 255 -3.37 -2.01 18.34
C ASN A 255 -3.11 -1.68 19.80
N HIS A 256 -1.99 -2.17 20.34
CA HIS A 256 -1.67 -2.16 21.77
C HIS A 256 -0.90 -0.92 22.24
N ALA A 257 -0.63 0.03 21.34
CA ALA A 257 0.04 1.28 21.65
C ALA A 257 -0.79 2.46 21.12
N THR A 258 -0.18 3.50 20.57
CA THR A 258 -0.90 4.66 19.99
C THR A 258 -1.52 4.28 18.64
N GLY A 259 -2.67 4.85 18.29
CA GLY A 259 -3.20 4.74 16.93
C GLY A 259 -2.29 5.47 15.95
N ILE A 260 -2.30 6.81 15.93
CA ILE A 260 -1.38 7.65 15.15
C ILE A 260 -0.59 8.52 16.12
N ALA A 261 0.74 8.47 16.05
CA ALA A 261 1.65 9.28 16.87
C ALA A 261 2.47 10.23 16.02
N LEU A 262 2.49 11.50 16.41
CA LEU A 262 3.32 12.57 15.86
C LEU A 262 4.29 13.00 16.94
N PHE A 263 5.60 12.87 16.72
CA PHE A 263 6.58 13.21 17.75
C PHE A 263 7.94 13.57 17.14
N GLN A 264 8.85 14.02 17.97
CA GLN A 264 10.26 14.16 17.69
C GLN A 264 11.07 13.39 18.71
N GLN A 265 11.88 12.46 18.24
CA GLN A 265 12.86 11.74 19.05
C GLN A 265 14.22 11.67 18.34
N ASP A 266 14.25 11.08 17.15
CA ASP A 266 15.45 10.87 16.34
C ASP A 266 15.53 11.85 15.17
N GLY A 267 14.40 12.39 14.72
CA GLY A 267 14.32 13.45 13.71
C GLY A 267 14.98 14.75 14.13
N ASN A 268 15.55 15.50 13.18
CA ASN A 268 16.15 16.81 13.46
C ASN A 268 15.11 17.89 13.77
N GLU A 269 13.87 17.71 13.29
CA GLU A 269 12.74 18.60 13.51
C GLU A 269 11.53 17.78 13.94
N PRO A 270 10.55 18.38 14.64
CA PRO A 270 9.31 17.68 15.03
C PRO A 270 8.42 17.36 13.83
N SER A 271 7.50 16.41 14.03
CA SER A 271 6.45 16.12 13.05
C SER A 271 5.42 17.25 13.03
N ILE A 272 5.21 17.88 11.87
CA ILE A 272 4.30 19.04 11.76
C ILE A 272 3.37 18.94 10.55
N ASN A 273 2.23 19.63 10.65
CA ASN A 273 1.25 19.82 9.56
C ASN A 273 0.75 18.48 8.98
N ALA A 274 0.41 17.53 9.84
CA ALA A 274 -0.19 16.28 9.42
C ALA A 274 -1.70 16.45 9.22
N ASP A 275 -2.23 16.06 8.07
CA ASP A 275 -3.67 15.96 7.79
C ASP A 275 -4.14 14.53 8.08
N ILE A 276 -5.04 14.35 9.03
CA ILE A 276 -5.56 13.05 9.51
C ILE A 276 -7.06 13.03 9.27
N VAL A 277 -7.51 12.34 8.21
CA VAL A 277 -8.86 12.51 7.69
C VAL A 277 -9.50 11.17 7.33
N HIS A 278 -10.77 10.98 7.67
CA HIS A 278 -11.52 9.77 7.35
C HIS A 278 -10.86 8.45 7.81
N ASN A 279 -10.13 8.44 8.93
CA ASN A 279 -9.63 7.19 9.50
C ASN A 279 -10.60 6.60 10.51
N THR A 280 -10.61 5.28 10.64
CA THR A 280 -11.30 4.58 11.72
C THR A 280 -10.25 3.96 12.64
N ILE A 281 -10.20 4.42 13.91
CA ILE A 281 -9.23 3.98 14.91
C ILE A 281 -9.98 3.43 16.10
N ILE A 282 -9.85 2.13 16.36
CA ILE A 282 -10.42 1.44 17.53
C ILE A 282 -9.27 0.78 18.31
N ASN A 283 -8.71 1.48 19.26
CA ASN A 283 -7.56 1.02 20.02
C ASN A 283 -7.94 -0.07 21.05
N ALA A 284 -7.02 -0.99 21.30
CA ALA A 284 -7.16 -2.00 22.35
C ALA A 284 -7.22 -1.38 23.77
N SER A 285 -7.76 -2.12 24.73
CA SER A 285 -7.96 -1.64 26.11
C SER A 285 -6.67 -1.33 26.89
N ASN A 286 -5.52 -1.78 26.40
CA ASN A 286 -4.19 -1.47 26.96
C ASN A 286 -3.41 -0.42 26.14
N ALA A 287 -4.02 0.14 25.11
CA ALA A 287 -3.38 1.09 24.22
C ALA A 287 -3.16 2.46 24.84
N ARG A 288 -2.50 3.36 24.11
CA ARG A 288 -2.38 4.78 24.45
C ARG A 288 -3.52 5.55 23.77
N TRP A 289 -3.32 6.75 23.33
CA TRP A 289 -4.31 7.59 22.67
C TRP A 289 -4.57 7.16 21.21
N CYS A 290 -5.75 7.44 20.64
CA CYS A 290 -5.97 7.22 19.22
C CYS A 290 -5.08 8.14 18.39
N ILE A 291 -5.00 9.42 18.72
CA ILE A 291 -4.06 10.39 18.14
C ILE A 291 -3.25 11.00 19.29
N LEU A 292 -1.95 11.06 19.11
CA LEU A 292 -1.01 11.63 20.07
C LEU A 292 -0.03 12.54 19.34
N ALA A 293 0.01 13.84 19.68
CA ALA A 293 0.99 14.79 19.20
C ALA A 293 1.80 15.36 20.37
N VAL A 294 3.12 15.11 20.36
CA VAL A 294 4.01 15.44 21.48
C VAL A 294 5.36 15.92 20.98
N ASN A 295 6.18 16.44 21.90
CA ASN A 295 7.56 16.86 21.64
C ASN A 295 7.65 17.89 20.49
N GLY A 296 6.88 18.97 20.56
CA GLY A 296 6.89 20.05 19.57
C GLY A 296 6.15 19.77 18.27
N SER A 297 5.56 18.59 18.10
CA SER A 297 4.78 18.24 16.90
C SER A 297 3.47 19.01 16.89
N SER A 298 3.25 19.82 15.86
CA SER A 298 2.18 20.82 15.83
C SER A 298 1.52 20.94 14.46
N GLY A 299 0.42 21.70 14.37
CA GLY A 299 -0.29 21.97 13.11
C GLY A 299 -1.10 20.79 12.57
N ALA A 300 -1.36 19.76 13.37
CA ALA A 300 -2.17 18.62 12.93
C ALA A 300 -3.63 19.03 12.68
N GLN A 301 -4.21 18.53 11.60
CA GLN A 301 -5.60 18.72 11.17
C GLN A 301 -6.33 17.39 11.29
N VAL A 302 -7.39 17.30 12.11
CA VAL A 302 -8.03 16.02 12.46
C VAL A 302 -9.53 16.08 12.17
N PHE A 303 -9.94 15.56 11.03
CA PHE A 303 -11.32 15.70 10.54
C PHE A 303 -11.96 14.40 10.07
N ASN A 304 -13.26 14.26 10.27
CA ASN A 304 -14.05 13.14 9.77
C ASN A 304 -13.53 11.75 10.21
N ASN A 305 -12.93 11.62 11.41
CA ASN A 305 -12.40 10.34 11.89
C ASN A 305 -13.32 9.71 12.95
N ILE A 306 -13.30 8.38 13.02
CA ILE A 306 -13.81 7.62 14.18
C ILE A 306 -12.62 7.27 15.07
N LEU A 307 -12.61 7.80 16.31
CA LEU A 307 -11.50 7.73 17.25
C LEU A 307 -11.95 7.12 18.58
N ILE A 308 -12.03 5.80 18.63
CA ILE A 308 -12.53 5.06 19.80
C ILE A 308 -11.37 4.36 20.50
N ASN A 309 -11.12 4.74 21.75
CA ASN A 309 -10.15 4.09 22.59
C ASN A 309 -10.85 3.25 23.68
N GLN A 310 -10.54 1.98 23.75
CA GLN A 310 -11.10 1.08 24.76
C GLN A 310 -10.35 1.14 26.12
N HIS A 311 -9.32 1.99 26.24
CA HIS A 311 -8.58 2.17 27.48
C HIS A 311 -9.43 2.86 28.56
N ALA A 312 -9.22 2.51 29.81
CA ALA A 312 -10.07 2.94 30.93
C ALA A 312 -10.10 4.48 31.18
N TRP A 313 -9.07 5.23 30.74
CA TRP A 313 -8.98 6.68 30.93
C TRP A 313 -8.36 7.46 29.77
N ARG A 314 -7.48 6.85 28.98
CA ARG A 314 -6.97 7.45 27.75
C ARG A 314 -8.07 7.46 26.69
N GLY A 315 -8.04 8.47 25.83
CA GLY A 315 -9.13 8.70 24.90
C GLY A 315 -8.69 8.90 23.46
N SER A 316 -9.39 9.80 22.79
CA SER A 316 -9.30 9.97 21.34
C SER A 316 -8.08 10.79 20.93
N ILE A 317 -7.89 11.99 21.48
CA ILE A 317 -6.83 12.92 21.07
C ILE A 317 -6.08 13.39 22.30
N ALA A 318 -4.75 13.35 22.25
CA ALA A 318 -3.88 13.98 23.23
C ALA A 318 -2.81 14.83 22.56
N LEU A 319 -2.69 16.07 23.00
CA LEU A 319 -1.70 17.04 22.54
C LEU A 319 -0.83 17.47 23.73
N ASP A 320 0.49 17.50 23.57
CA ASP A 320 1.33 18.24 24.49
C ASP A 320 1.04 19.74 24.37
N PRO A 321 1.31 20.56 25.40
CA PRO A 321 1.07 22.01 25.34
C PRO A 321 1.77 22.73 24.19
N ASP A 322 2.91 22.22 23.72
CA ASP A 322 3.65 22.76 22.57
C ASP A 322 3.13 22.23 21.21
N ALA A 323 2.29 21.20 21.21
CA ALA A 323 1.64 20.64 20.02
C ALA A 323 0.31 21.35 19.68
N VAL A 324 -0.23 22.19 20.55
CA VAL A 324 -1.52 22.87 20.36
C VAL A 324 -1.47 23.93 19.23
N ALA A 325 -0.29 24.46 18.93
CA ALA A 325 -0.12 25.52 17.93
C ALA A 325 -0.55 25.03 16.52
N GLY A 326 -1.55 25.69 15.93
CA GLY A 326 -2.06 25.36 14.60
C GLY A 326 -2.88 24.06 14.52
N PHE A 327 -3.13 23.39 15.65
CA PHE A 327 -4.04 22.24 15.70
C PHE A 327 -5.47 22.68 15.42
N ASP A 328 -6.19 21.89 14.60
CA ASP A 328 -7.62 22.03 14.37
C ASP A 328 -8.28 20.66 14.24
N SER A 329 -9.53 20.55 14.72
CA SER A 329 -10.28 19.29 14.66
C SER A 329 -11.77 19.53 14.66
N ASP A 330 -12.51 18.77 13.85
CA ASP A 330 -13.97 18.78 13.83
C ASP A 330 -14.55 17.56 13.09
N TYR A 331 -15.84 17.34 13.22
CA TYR A 331 -16.56 16.23 12.58
C TYR A 331 -15.96 14.86 12.91
N ASN A 332 -15.51 14.65 14.15
CA ASN A 332 -14.99 13.38 14.62
C ASN A 332 -16.01 12.66 15.51
N ILE A 333 -15.96 11.34 15.54
CA ILE A 333 -16.61 10.52 16.55
C ILE A 333 -15.55 10.14 17.58
N VAL A 334 -15.73 10.58 18.83
CA VAL A 334 -14.71 10.49 19.87
C VAL A 334 -15.25 9.84 21.15
N VAL A 335 -14.41 9.23 21.95
CA VAL A 335 -14.76 8.91 23.35
C VAL A 335 -14.65 10.18 24.21
N ASN A 336 -15.41 10.24 25.33
CA ASN A 336 -15.47 11.42 26.18
C ASN A 336 -14.20 11.60 27.04
N SER A 337 -13.04 11.55 26.37
CA SER A 337 -11.71 11.69 26.98
C SER A 337 -10.73 12.25 25.94
N LEU A 338 -10.29 13.50 26.14
CA LEU A 338 -9.34 14.24 25.30
C LEU A 338 -8.33 14.93 26.21
N SER A 339 -7.18 15.38 25.70
CA SER A 339 -6.16 16.07 26.48
C SER A 339 -5.39 17.11 25.67
N ASN A 340 -5.10 18.26 26.25
CA ASN A 340 -4.13 19.24 25.77
C ASN A 340 -2.89 19.35 26.67
N GLU A 341 -2.69 18.36 27.51
CA GLU A 341 -1.55 18.23 28.43
C GLU A 341 -0.83 16.87 28.24
N GLY A 342 -0.80 16.37 26.99
CA GLY A 342 -0.20 15.10 26.63
C GLY A 342 -0.91 13.90 27.29
N ASP A 343 -0.15 12.97 27.83
CA ASP A 343 -0.65 11.81 28.60
C ASP A 343 -1.08 12.22 30.05
N GLY A 344 -1.46 13.48 30.22
CA GLY A 344 -1.83 14.08 31.47
C GLY A 344 -3.33 13.96 31.79
N GLN A 345 -3.91 15.02 32.34
CA GLN A 345 -5.31 15.04 32.79
C GLN A 345 -6.25 15.10 31.58
N ALA A 346 -7.12 14.12 31.47
CA ALA A 346 -8.16 14.09 30.43
C ALA A 346 -9.30 15.07 30.78
N MET A 347 -9.89 15.64 29.72
CA MET A 347 -11.09 16.49 29.77
C MET A 347 -12.21 15.84 28.93
N THR A 348 -13.43 16.27 29.19
CA THR A 348 -14.62 15.86 28.43
C THR A 348 -14.66 16.55 27.07
N LEU A 349 -15.44 15.99 26.10
CA LEU A 349 -15.68 16.65 24.82
C LEU A 349 -16.25 18.07 25.00
N THR A 350 -17.14 18.29 25.98
CA THR A 350 -17.69 19.62 26.25
C THR A 350 -16.62 20.63 26.70
N GLU A 351 -15.67 20.22 27.53
CA GLU A 351 -14.54 21.05 27.92
C GLU A 351 -13.59 21.33 26.74
N TRP A 352 -13.37 20.34 25.90
CA TRP A 352 -12.57 20.45 24.67
C TRP A 352 -13.22 21.41 23.65
N GLN A 353 -14.54 21.29 23.46
CA GLN A 353 -15.32 22.23 22.64
C GLN A 353 -15.27 23.66 23.15
N ALA A 354 -15.19 23.85 24.43
CA ALA A 354 -15.03 25.18 25.02
C ALA A 354 -13.67 25.84 24.72
N LEU A 355 -12.67 25.05 24.28
CA LEU A 355 -11.39 25.54 23.77
C LEU A 355 -11.45 25.94 22.29
N GLY A 356 -12.55 25.60 21.59
CA GLY A 356 -12.77 25.93 20.19
C GLY A 356 -12.57 24.79 19.19
N TYR A 357 -12.32 23.56 19.65
CA TYR A 357 -12.12 22.36 18.83
C TYR A 357 -13.38 21.50 18.78
N ASP A 358 -13.51 20.65 17.77
CA ASP A 358 -14.53 19.59 17.67
C ASP A 358 -15.99 20.08 17.89
N ALA A 359 -16.33 21.27 17.36
CA ALA A 359 -17.64 21.88 17.59
C ALA A 359 -18.80 21.01 17.06
N ASN A 360 -18.59 20.27 15.97
CA ASN A 360 -19.54 19.37 15.36
C ASN A 360 -19.22 17.88 15.61
N SER A 361 -18.24 17.60 16.44
CA SER A 361 -17.88 16.23 16.82
C SER A 361 -18.82 15.66 17.88
N MET A 362 -18.96 14.35 17.92
CA MET A 362 -19.91 13.66 18.79
C MET A 362 -19.26 12.54 19.60
N ILE A 363 -19.87 12.20 20.74
CA ILE A 363 -19.44 11.06 21.55
C ILE A 363 -19.87 9.76 20.88
N ALA A 364 -18.94 8.80 20.81
CA ALA A 364 -19.17 7.51 20.18
C ALA A 364 -20.28 6.70 20.88
N ASP A 365 -21.20 6.20 20.10
CA ASP A 365 -22.11 5.13 20.50
C ASP A 365 -21.35 3.81 20.75
N PRO A 366 -21.96 2.81 21.38
CA PRO A 366 -21.39 1.48 21.49
C PRO A 366 -20.99 0.91 20.11
N LEU A 367 -19.86 0.21 20.03
CA LEU A 367 -19.33 -0.31 18.75
C LEU A 367 -20.34 -1.07 17.91
N ASN A 368 -21.20 -1.86 18.54
CA ASN A 368 -22.26 -2.63 17.86
C ASN A 368 -23.46 -1.79 17.40
N GLN A 369 -23.45 -0.48 17.61
CA GLN A 369 -24.39 0.48 17.03
C GLN A 369 -23.74 1.33 15.92
N ILE A 370 -22.44 1.19 15.75
CA ILE A 370 -21.67 1.87 14.69
C ILE A 370 -21.32 0.88 13.58
N PHE A 371 -20.83 -0.30 13.94
CA PHE A 371 -20.25 -1.26 13.00
C PHE A 371 -21.05 -2.55 12.90
N LEU A 372 -21.02 -3.19 11.73
CA LEU A 372 -21.73 -4.45 11.43
C LEU A 372 -21.32 -5.59 12.36
N ASN A 373 -20.03 -5.80 12.59
CA ASN A 373 -19.54 -6.84 13.49
C ASN A 373 -18.17 -6.45 14.09
N PRO A 374 -18.18 -5.62 15.16
CA PRO A 374 -16.94 -5.15 15.79
C PRO A 374 -15.98 -6.29 16.16
N GLY A 375 -14.69 -6.13 15.79
CA GLY A 375 -13.66 -7.16 15.95
C GLY A 375 -13.40 -7.98 14.68
N SER A 376 -14.30 -7.94 13.68
CA SER A 376 -14.09 -8.64 12.41
C SER A 376 -14.61 -7.90 11.19
N ASP A 377 -15.56 -6.98 11.36
CA ASP A 377 -16.17 -6.21 10.28
C ASP A 377 -16.53 -4.80 10.78
N TYR A 378 -15.81 -3.82 10.28
CA TYR A 378 -15.94 -2.42 10.65
C TYR A 378 -16.66 -1.56 9.61
N HIS A 379 -17.41 -2.17 8.69
CA HIS A 379 -18.35 -1.41 7.88
C HIS A 379 -19.44 -0.78 8.76
N LEU A 380 -19.90 0.38 8.35
CA LEU A 380 -20.93 1.10 9.10
C LEU A 380 -22.29 0.41 8.99
N LEU A 381 -23.05 0.41 10.08
CA LEU A 381 -24.48 0.17 10.00
C LEU A 381 -25.16 1.33 9.26
N ASN A 382 -26.18 1.06 8.48
CA ASN A 382 -26.87 2.10 7.68
C ASN A 382 -27.53 3.21 8.52
N ASP A 383 -27.79 2.95 9.79
CA ASP A 383 -28.35 3.89 10.78
C ASP A 383 -27.33 4.32 11.83
N ALA A 384 -26.03 4.07 11.61
CA ALA A 384 -24.99 4.49 12.53
C ALA A 384 -24.88 6.01 12.61
N GLN A 385 -24.47 6.51 13.78
CA GLN A 385 -24.22 7.95 14.01
C GLN A 385 -23.14 8.56 13.08
N ALA A 386 -22.38 7.74 12.37
CA ALA A 386 -21.33 8.17 11.45
C ALA A 386 -21.87 8.49 10.04
N VAL A 387 -23.06 7.99 9.69
CA VAL A 387 -23.62 8.06 8.34
C VAL A 387 -24.14 9.47 8.07
N ASP A 388 -23.71 10.06 6.95
CA ASP A 388 -24.10 11.41 6.50
C ASP A 388 -23.74 12.56 7.48
N GLU A 389 -22.83 12.34 8.43
CA GLU A 389 -22.47 13.31 9.47
C GLU A 389 -21.05 13.91 9.30
N GLY A 390 -20.32 13.50 8.28
CA GLY A 390 -19.02 14.07 7.92
C GLY A 390 -19.15 15.33 7.07
N SER A 391 -18.05 16.05 6.92
CA SER A 391 -18.01 17.31 6.19
C SER A 391 -17.15 17.23 4.94
N ALA A 392 -17.74 17.47 3.78
CA ALA A 392 -17.02 17.59 2.52
C ALA A 392 -16.02 18.77 2.50
N ALA A 393 -16.27 19.81 3.29
CA ALA A 393 -15.36 20.95 3.39
C ALA A 393 -14.00 20.60 4.03
N PHE A 394 -13.99 19.56 4.87
CA PHE A 394 -12.81 19.03 5.56
C PHE A 394 -12.39 17.64 5.03
N ALA A 395 -12.82 17.27 3.84
CA ALA A 395 -12.44 15.99 3.23
C ALA A 395 -11.14 16.07 2.41
N PHE A 396 -10.53 17.24 2.25
CA PHE A 396 -9.26 17.45 1.55
C PHE A 396 -9.21 16.87 0.12
N GLY A 397 -10.36 16.75 -0.53
CA GLY A 397 -10.50 16.19 -1.88
C GLY A 397 -10.61 14.67 -1.91
N ILE A 398 -10.69 13.99 -0.77
CA ILE A 398 -10.98 12.56 -0.67
C ILE A 398 -12.42 12.31 -1.12
N ASN A 399 -12.60 11.53 -2.17
CA ASN A 399 -13.91 11.26 -2.80
C ASN A 399 -14.21 9.77 -2.95
N GLU A 400 -13.40 8.92 -2.32
CA GLU A 400 -13.59 7.48 -2.21
C GLU A 400 -13.27 7.02 -0.79
N ASP A 401 -13.86 5.95 -0.35
CA ASP A 401 -13.56 5.30 0.93
C ASP A 401 -12.38 4.32 0.83
N ILE A 402 -12.11 3.55 1.89
CA ILE A 402 -11.02 2.57 1.93
C ILE A 402 -11.16 1.47 0.87
N GLU A 403 -12.37 1.15 0.43
CA GLU A 403 -12.67 0.12 -0.58
C GLU A 403 -12.92 0.70 -1.98
N GLY A 404 -12.83 2.02 -2.14
CA GLY A 404 -13.08 2.72 -3.40
C GLY A 404 -14.56 3.03 -3.64
N THR A 405 -15.41 2.97 -2.61
CA THR A 405 -16.79 3.45 -2.68
C THR A 405 -16.78 4.98 -2.74
N SER A 406 -17.47 5.54 -3.74
CA SER A 406 -17.50 7.00 -3.91
C SER A 406 -18.13 7.70 -2.72
N ARG A 407 -17.56 8.82 -2.28
CA ARG A 407 -18.09 9.71 -1.24
C ARG A 407 -18.70 10.97 -1.86
N PRO A 408 -19.87 11.42 -1.43
CA PRO A 408 -20.81 10.75 -0.54
C PRO A 408 -21.70 9.73 -1.29
N GLN A 409 -22.22 8.73 -0.57
CA GLN A 409 -23.32 7.88 -1.05
C GLN A 409 -24.70 8.45 -0.62
N GLY A 410 -24.73 9.24 0.41
CA GLY A 410 -25.91 9.89 0.97
C GLY A 410 -25.91 11.40 0.76
N SER A 411 -26.34 12.14 1.78
CA SER A 411 -26.43 13.60 1.77
C SER A 411 -25.10 14.31 2.06
N GLN A 412 -24.22 13.65 2.81
CA GLN A 412 -22.89 14.11 3.22
C GLN A 412 -21.92 12.91 3.18
N HIS A 413 -20.61 13.17 3.38
CA HIS A 413 -19.64 12.12 3.63
C HIS A 413 -19.95 11.40 4.95
N ASP A 414 -19.65 10.12 5.04
CA ASP A 414 -19.65 9.43 6.30
C ASP A 414 -18.36 9.72 7.09
N ILE A 415 -18.44 9.67 8.41
CA ILE A 415 -17.28 9.79 9.28
C ILE A 415 -16.56 8.43 9.35
N GLY A 416 -15.23 8.43 9.20
CA GLY A 416 -14.41 7.22 9.25
C GLY A 416 -13.98 6.69 7.89
N ALA A 417 -13.37 5.50 7.91
CA ALA A 417 -12.71 4.91 6.74
C ALA A 417 -13.69 4.33 5.71
N TYR A 418 -14.90 4.00 6.09
CA TYR A 418 -15.94 3.42 5.23
C TYR A 418 -17.04 4.43 4.91
N GLU A 419 -17.65 4.25 3.75
CA GLU A 419 -18.88 4.90 3.32
C GLU A 419 -19.99 3.86 3.31
N ALA A 420 -21.03 4.07 4.10
CA ALA A 420 -22.21 3.20 4.09
C ALA A 420 -22.91 3.27 2.73
N GLU A 421 -23.45 2.17 2.26
CA GLU A 421 -24.38 2.23 1.14
C GLU A 421 -25.56 3.11 1.55
N GLY A 422 -25.67 4.29 0.94
CA GLY A 422 -26.70 5.26 1.29
C GLY A 422 -28.06 4.58 1.32
N SER A 423 -28.85 4.88 2.34
CA SER A 423 -30.25 4.47 2.40
C SER A 423 -30.97 5.09 1.20
N LEU A 424 -30.90 4.43 0.06
CA LEU A 424 -31.88 4.70 -0.99
C LEU A 424 -33.23 4.45 -0.34
N VAL A 425 -34.03 5.48 -0.15
CA VAL A 425 -35.47 5.31 0.02
C VAL A 425 -35.94 4.68 -1.29
N VAL A 426 -35.79 3.35 -1.34
CA VAL A 426 -36.40 2.56 -2.38
C VAL A 426 -37.85 2.42 -1.95
N ASP A 427 -38.73 3.14 -2.61
CA ASP A 427 -40.10 2.67 -2.74
C ASP A 427 -40.01 1.17 -3.08
N GLU A 428 -40.67 0.33 -2.28
CA GLU A 428 -40.62 -1.12 -2.38
C GLU A 428 -40.87 -1.60 -3.83
N GLU A 429 -39.80 -1.86 -4.58
CA GLU A 429 -39.85 -2.71 -5.77
C GLU A 429 -38.64 -3.68 -5.75
N GLU A 430 -39.01 -4.94 -5.42
CA GLU A 430 -38.29 -6.20 -5.64
C GLU A 430 -36.77 -6.24 -5.45
N GLU A 431 -36.35 -6.91 -4.36
CA GLU A 431 -35.00 -7.42 -4.12
C GLU A 431 -34.45 -8.15 -5.35
N THR A 432 -33.40 -7.57 -5.98
CA THR A 432 -32.48 -8.35 -6.81
C THR A 432 -31.23 -8.64 -5.97
N PRO A 433 -30.84 -9.91 -5.82
CA PRO A 433 -29.72 -10.27 -4.95
C PRO A 433 -28.39 -9.74 -5.50
N ASP A 434 -27.59 -9.21 -4.60
CA ASP A 434 -26.22 -8.75 -4.80
C ASP A 434 -25.34 -9.88 -5.38
N ILE A 435 -24.83 -9.75 -6.63
CA ILE A 435 -24.16 -10.82 -7.39
C ILE A 435 -22.69 -10.48 -7.67
N TYR A 436 -22.03 -9.63 -6.86
CA TYR A 436 -20.73 -9.10 -7.27
C TYR A 436 -19.47 -9.90 -6.87
N THR A 437 -19.56 -10.98 -6.10
CA THR A 437 -18.37 -11.73 -5.66
C THR A 437 -18.31 -13.22 -6.01
N SER A 438 -19.36 -13.87 -6.54
CA SER A 438 -19.36 -15.31 -6.79
C SER A 438 -19.77 -15.78 -8.18
N GLY A 439 -19.96 -14.86 -9.13
CA GLY A 439 -20.59 -15.15 -10.41
C GLY A 439 -19.68 -15.45 -11.60
N ILE A 440 -18.34 -15.38 -11.47
CA ILE A 440 -17.41 -15.62 -12.59
C ILE A 440 -16.63 -16.91 -12.34
N THR A 441 -16.76 -17.85 -13.27
CA THR A 441 -16.08 -19.15 -13.21
C THR A 441 -15.21 -19.37 -14.46
N ILE A 442 -13.99 -19.83 -14.29
CA ILE A 442 -13.11 -20.30 -15.39
C ILE A 442 -13.01 -21.81 -15.31
N ASN A 443 -13.27 -22.46 -16.41
CA ASN A 443 -13.04 -23.89 -16.60
C ASN A 443 -12.14 -24.12 -17.85
N ALA A 444 -11.89 -25.36 -18.21
CA ALA A 444 -11.01 -25.70 -19.33
C ALA A 444 -11.55 -25.27 -20.71
N GLU A 445 -12.80 -24.93 -20.84
CA GLU A 445 -13.46 -24.64 -22.12
C GLU A 445 -14.02 -23.22 -22.21
N SER A 446 -14.35 -22.58 -21.08
CA SER A 446 -15.01 -21.27 -21.07
C SER A 446 -14.76 -20.46 -19.79
N ILE A 447 -15.00 -19.16 -19.91
CA ILE A 447 -15.22 -18.24 -18.81
C ILE A 447 -16.72 -17.93 -18.80
N SER A 448 -17.40 -18.27 -17.73
CA SER A 448 -18.85 -18.04 -17.55
C SER A 448 -19.11 -17.08 -16.40
N TRP A 449 -20.24 -16.36 -16.45
CA TRP A 449 -20.68 -15.41 -15.44
C TRP A 449 -22.17 -15.46 -15.20
N ALA A 450 -22.57 -14.98 -14.02
CA ALA A 450 -23.98 -14.94 -13.65
C ALA A 450 -24.78 -13.97 -14.54
N ARG A 451 -26.05 -14.30 -14.81
CA ARG A 451 -26.94 -13.42 -15.54
C ARG A 451 -27.16 -12.11 -14.79
N GLY A 452 -27.08 -10.99 -15.52
CA GLY A 452 -27.26 -9.66 -14.97
C GLY A 452 -25.95 -8.93 -14.67
N LEU A 453 -24.79 -9.59 -14.74
CA LEU A 453 -23.49 -8.91 -14.67
C LEU A 453 -23.35 -8.00 -15.89
N THR A 454 -22.95 -6.74 -15.67
CA THR A 454 -22.70 -5.78 -16.76
C THR A 454 -21.27 -5.30 -16.71
N GLY A 455 -20.60 -5.22 -17.86
CA GLY A 455 -19.22 -4.76 -17.93
C GLY A 455 -18.51 -5.30 -19.16
N THR A 456 -17.18 -5.27 -19.10
CA THR A 456 -16.33 -5.76 -20.17
C THR A 456 -15.36 -6.82 -19.65
N LEU A 457 -15.43 -8.04 -20.18
CA LEU A 457 -14.38 -9.05 -20.02
C LEU A 457 -13.21 -8.69 -20.94
N MET A 458 -12.02 -8.60 -20.40
CA MET A 458 -10.77 -8.51 -21.16
C MET A 458 -9.90 -9.73 -20.86
N LEU A 459 -9.35 -10.30 -21.91
CA LEU A 459 -8.41 -11.41 -21.83
C LEU A 459 -7.06 -10.92 -22.35
N MET A 460 -6.03 -11.05 -21.55
CA MET A 460 -4.67 -10.63 -21.88
C MET A 460 -3.72 -11.82 -21.82
N ASN A 461 -2.73 -11.82 -22.71
CA ASN A 461 -1.62 -12.76 -22.64
C ASN A 461 -0.54 -12.25 -21.65
N VAL A 462 0.50 -13.04 -21.45
CA VAL A 462 1.63 -12.73 -20.56
C VAL A 462 2.43 -11.47 -20.96
N GLU A 463 2.26 -10.98 -22.18
CA GLU A 463 2.89 -9.76 -22.67
C GLU A 463 2.02 -8.51 -22.38
N GLY A 464 0.89 -8.68 -21.67
CA GLY A 464 -0.10 -7.60 -21.41
C GLY A 464 -0.93 -7.23 -22.65
N LYS A 465 -0.82 -7.98 -23.76
CA LYS A 465 -1.59 -7.72 -24.96
C LYS A 465 -3.01 -8.25 -24.81
N VAL A 466 -4.00 -7.39 -25.04
CA VAL A 466 -5.41 -7.79 -25.06
C VAL A 466 -5.66 -8.73 -26.25
N ILE A 467 -6.02 -9.97 -25.96
CA ILE A 467 -6.33 -11.03 -26.92
C ILE A 467 -7.82 -11.05 -27.27
N ALA A 468 -8.66 -10.79 -26.27
CA ALA A 468 -10.10 -10.68 -26.47
C ALA A 468 -10.71 -9.63 -25.57
N ARG A 469 -11.79 -9.00 -26.07
CA ARG A 469 -12.63 -8.08 -25.31
C ARG A 469 -14.10 -8.41 -25.63
N ARG A 470 -14.92 -8.59 -24.58
CA ARG A 470 -16.34 -8.92 -24.71
C ARG A 470 -17.17 -8.10 -23.75
N ASP A 471 -18.31 -7.66 -24.22
CA ASP A 471 -19.36 -7.10 -23.37
C ASP A 471 -20.12 -8.27 -22.71
N ILE A 472 -20.06 -8.35 -21.39
CA ILE A 472 -20.66 -9.41 -20.60
C ILE A 472 -22.15 -9.23 -20.34
N SER A 473 -22.73 -8.09 -20.72
CA SER A 473 -24.18 -7.84 -20.65
C SER A 473 -24.96 -8.61 -21.73
N SER A 474 -24.29 -9.09 -22.78
CA SER A 474 -24.93 -9.67 -23.96
C SER A 474 -24.84 -11.21 -24.07
N ALA A 475 -24.04 -11.85 -23.20
CA ALA A 475 -23.85 -13.31 -23.22
C ALA A 475 -23.54 -13.81 -21.80
N ASP A 476 -23.76 -15.10 -21.55
CA ASP A 476 -23.52 -15.74 -20.24
C ASP A 476 -22.14 -16.44 -20.15
N GLU A 477 -21.41 -16.53 -21.27
CA GLU A 477 -20.07 -17.13 -21.29
C GLU A 477 -19.20 -16.66 -22.48
N TYR A 478 -17.88 -16.85 -22.33
CA TYR A 478 -16.88 -16.72 -23.38
C TYR A 478 -16.12 -18.03 -23.53
N THR A 479 -16.17 -18.62 -24.73
CA THR A 479 -15.49 -19.90 -25.03
C THR A 479 -14.00 -19.68 -25.33
N LEU A 480 -13.13 -20.57 -24.81
CA LEU A 480 -11.68 -20.48 -24.91
C LEU A 480 -11.11 -21.23 -26.13
N HIS A 481 -11.96 -21.82 -26.97
CA HIS A 481 -11.52 -22.76 -28.04
C HIS A 481 -10.59 -22.13 -29.09
N ASP A 482 -10.63 -20.82 -29.25
CA ASP A 482 -9.81 -20.09 -30.23
C ASP A 482 -8.45 -19.61 -29.65
N LEU A 483 -8.19 -19.89 -28.36
CA LEU A 483 -6.93 -19.53 -27.74
C LEU A 483 -5.84 -20.56 -28.06
N VAL A 484 -4.62 -20.08 -28.22
CA VAL A 484 -3.44 -20.97 -28.25
C VAL A 484 -3.10 -21.38 -26.79
N PRO A 485 -2.50 -22.57 -26.59
CA PRO A 485 -2.02 -22.94 -25.27
C PRO A 485 -1.09 -21.87 -24.69
N GLY A 486 -1.34 -21.46 -23.45
CA GLY A 486 -0.58 -20.37 -22.83
C GLY A 486 -1.16 -19.93 -21.50
N VAL A 487 -0.53 -18.93 -20.93
CA VAL A 487 -0.99 -18.28 -19.68
C VAL A 487 -1.74 -17.01 -20.04
N TYR A 488 -2.86 -16.80 -19.38
CA TYR A 488 -3.75 -15.67 -19.62
C TYR A 488 -4.19 -15.02 -18.30
N LEU A 489 -4.42 -13.71 -18.35
CA LEU A 489 -5.09 -12.95 -17.32
C LEU A 489 -6.46 -12.56 -17.85
N ALA A 490 -7.51 -13.00 -17.18
CA ALA A 490 -8.88 -12.54 -17.41
C ALA A 490 -9.23 -11.45 -16.38
N THR A 491 -9.75 -10.33 -16.87
CA THR A 491 -10.21 -9.22 -16.03
C THR A 491 -11.63 -8.83 -16.42
N VAL A 492 -12.45 -8.44 -15.46
CA VAL A 492 -13.77 -7.87 -15.71
C VAL A 492 -13.79 -6.43 -15.21
N HIS A 493 -14.08 -5.52 -16.10
CA HIS A 493 -14.24 -4.10 -15.83
C HIS A 493 -15.71 -3.72 -15.98
N THR A 494 -16.27 -3.15 -14.93
CA THR A 494 -17.60 -2.53 -14.94
C THR A 494 -17.46 -1.00 -15.09
N PRO A 495 -18.55 -0.26 -15.24
CA PRO A 495 -18.51 1.20 -15.15
C PRO A 495 -17.91 1.73 -13.83
N ARG A 496 -17.84 0.88 -12.79
CA ARG A 496 -17.25 1.18 -11.47
C ARG A 496 -15.74 0.82 -11.38
N GLY A 497 -15.10 0.37 -12.46
CA GLY A 497 -13.69 -0.01 -12.50
C GLY A 497 -13.43 -1.52 -12.61
N LEU A 498 -12.23 -1.96 -12.26
CA LEU A 498 -11.84 -3.38 -12.24
C LEU A 498 -12.54 -4.07 -11.07
N GLN A 499 -13.41 -5.04 -11.36
CA GLN A 499 -14.17 -5.77 -10.35
C GLN A 499 -13.65 -7.18 -10.08
N TRP A 500 -12.89 -7.74 -11.02
CA TRP A 500 -12.42 -9.11 -10.90
C TRP A 500 -11.22 -9.35 -11.81
N SER A 501 -10.25 -10.12 -11.32
CA SER A 501 -9.12 -10.59 -12.12
C SER A 501 -8.69 -11.99 -11.71
N LYS A 502 -8.31 -12.82 -12.68
CA LYS A 502 -7.77 -14.16 -12.44
C LYS A 502 -6.85 -14.60 -13.54
N GLY A 503 -5.63 -15.00 -13.16
CA GLY A 503 -4.72 -15.70 -14.04
C GLY A 503 -5.13 -17.17 -14.22
N PHE A 504 -4.97 -17.73 -15.41
CA PHE A 504 -5.20 -19.15 -15.68
C PHE A 504 -4.30 -19.67 -16.80
N ILE A 505 -4.08 -20.98 -16.80
CA ILE A 505 -3.34 -21.68 -17.86
C ILE A 505 -4.35 -22.37 -18.77
N PHE A 506 -4.28 -22.06 -20.06
CA PHE A 506 -5.02 -22.77 -21.07
C PHE A 506 -4.10 -23.77 -21.78
N SER A 507 -4.37 -25.06 -21.66
CA SER A 507 -3.52 -26.13 -22.20
C SER A 507 -3.92 -26.59 -23.61
N GLY A 508 -4.96 -26.00 -24.19
CA GLY A 508 -5.54 -26.44 -25.46
C GLY A 508 -6.46 -27.63 -25.29
N LYS A 509 -7.23 -27.97 -26.33
CA LYS A 509 -7.99 -29.22 -26.36
C LYS A 509 -7.05 -30.41 -26.42
N ARG A 510 -7.25 -31.40 -25.58
CA ARG A 510 -6.70 -32.75 -25.74
C ARG A 510 -7.37 -33.46 -26.89
#